data_50c715dc88607ccc7429f41fc536cbce
#
_entry.id   50c715dc88607ccc7429f41fc536cbce
#
_cell.length_a   1.000
_cell.length_b   1.000
_cell.length_c   1.000
_cell.angle_alpha   90.00
_cell.angle_beta   90.00
_cell.angle_gamma   90.00
#
_symmetry.space_group_name_H-M   'P 1'
#
loop_
_entity.id
_entity.type
_entity.pdbx_description
1 polymer ?
#
loop_
_entity_poly.entity_id
_entity_poly.type
_entity_poly.pdbx_seq_one_letter_code
_entity_poly.pdbx_strand_id
1 'polypeptide(L)'
;MKASKSVVAFATVQSFKDAGYQSAVSGERTAAIARFVYDKCPSFLDEVPKEIKNELEEGFAIRWQEINPAVKYTTDWVPSDKGNIEVTLAFALSYSQQAFGQMKNEDPVKHSVIKQVRDAFNKYKSNRLADLRTAVRRIANEGKTTTRQQAKQFVAWLDDTFDTMKARCKTASARGDADASEVKLRVAIDAFKRAYHAE
;
A
#
# COMPACT_ATOMS: atom_id res chain seq x y z
N MET A 1 13.34 -34.41 14.44
CA MET A 1 13.92 -33.14 14.92
C MET A 1 13.10 -31.98 14.34
N LYS A 2 12.32 -31.28 15.16
CA LYS A 2 11.57 -30.11 14.73
C LYS A 2 12.50 -28.90 14.76
N ALA A 3 12.71 -28.28 13.59
CA ALA A 3 13.49 -27.04 13.50
C ALA A 3 12.83 -25.96 14.36
N SER A 4 13.57 -25.50 15.36
CA SER A 4 13.22 -24.34 16.17
C SER A 4 13.13 -23.12 15.26
N LYS A 5 11.91 -22.55 15.08
CA LYS A 5 11.74 -21.23 14.47
C LYS A 5 12.44 -20.24 15.39
N SER A 6 13.58 -19.71 14.97
CA SER A 6 14.23 -18.60 15.65
C SER A 6 13.26 -17.44 15.71
N VAL A 7 12.81 -17.10 16.91
CA VAL A 7 12.06 -15.88 17.14
C VAL A 7 13.03 -14.75 16.91
N VAL A 8 12.94 -14.12 15.73
CA VAL A 8 13.71 -12.91 15.44
C VAL A 8 13.20 -11.84 16.40
N ALA A 9 14.05 -11.45 17.34
CA ALA A 9 13.79 -10.36 18.25
C ALA A 9 13.47 -9.10 17.42
N PHE A 10 12.25 -8.58 17.57
CA PHE A 10 11.78 -7.46 16.79
C PHE A 10 12.46 -6.18 17.26
N ALA A 11 13.24 -5.54 16.39
CA ALA A 11 13.76 -4.22 16.67
C ALA A 11 12.59 -3.24 16.91
N THR A 12 12.61 -2.59 18.05
CA THR A 12 11.61 -1.57 18.39
C THR A 12 11.77 -0.40 17.44
N VAL A 13 10.68 0.12 16.89
CA VAL A 13 10.72 1.32 16.05
C VAL A 13 11.07 2.51 16.93
N GLN A 14 12.21 3.16 16.66
CA GLN A 14 12.73 4.25 17.48
C GLN A 14 12.66 5.61 16.77
N SER A 15 12.53 5.62 15.43
CA SER A 15 12.50 6.83 14.61
C SER A 15 11.55 6.70 13.43
N PHE A 16 11.19 7.82 12.81
CA PHE A 16 10.42 7.80 11.56
C PHE A 16 11.23 7.20 10.41
N LYS A 17 12.54 7.29 10.43
CA LYS A 17 13.41 6.59 9.47
C LYS A 17 13.30 5.07 9.61
N ASP A 18 13.35 4.56 10.86
CA ASP A 18 13.10 3.14 11.13
C ASP A 18 11.69 2.73 10.71
N ALA A 19 10.69 3.57 11.00
CA ALA A 19 9.31 3.34 10.57
C ALA A 19 9.21 3.24 9.05
N GLY A 20 9.86 4.12 8.31
CA GLY A 20 9.93 4.10 6.86
C GLY A 20 10.56 2.81 6.33
N TYR A 21 11.74 2.46 6.84
CA TYR A 21 12.43 1.23 6.47
C TYR A 21 11.61 -0.03 6.76
N GLN A 22 11.12 -0.17 7.99
CA GLN A 22 10.42 -1.38 8.43
C GLN A 22 9.04 -1.54 7.80
N SER A 23 8.32 -0.45 7.50
CA SER A 23 7.03 -0.51 6.81
C SER A 23 7.14 -1.14 5.42
N ALA A 24 8.33 -1.13 4.86
CA ALA A 24 8.61 -1.70 3.54
C ALA A 24 9.07 -3.17 3.60
N VAL A 25 9.32 -3.73 4.80
CA VAL A 25 9.88 -5.09 4.96
C VAL A 25 8.83 -6.17 5.15
N SER A 26 7.72 -5.91 5.85
CA SER A 26 6.69 -6.94 6.03
C SER A 26 5.33 -6.37 6.47
N GLY A 27 4.23 -7.03 6.01
CA GLY A 27 2.86 -6.66 6.37
C GLY A 27 2.50 -6.87 7.86
N GLU A 28 3.10 -7.82 8.55
CA GLU A 28 2.77 -8.14 9.95
C GLU A 28 3.20 -7.06 10.96
N ARG A 29 4.22 -6.26 10.63
CA ARG A 29 4.72 -5.18 11.47
C ARG A 29 3.98 -3.86 11.27
N THR A 30 3.12 -3.78 10.26
CA THR A 30 2.46 -2.53 9.88
C THR A 30 1.65 -1.93 11.03
N ALA A 31 1.03 -2.74 11.88
CA ALA A 31 0.26 -2.26 13.02
C ALA A 31 1.13 -1.56 14.08
N ALA A 32 2.28 -2.15 14.46
CA ALA A 32 3.20 -1.56 15.44
C ALA A 32 3.82 -0.26 14.91
N ILE A 33 4.21 -0.25 13.64
CA ILE A 33 4.75 0.93 12.95
C ILE A 33 3.68 2.02 12.86
N ALA A 34 2.47 1.66 12.48
CA ALA A 34 1.35 2.58 12.38
C ALA A 34 0.99 3.19 13.76
N ARG A 35 1.06 2.38 14.83
CA ARG A 35 0.87 2.85 16.20
C ARG A 35 1.94 3.88 16.57
N PHE A 36 3.21 3.56 16.34
CA PHE A 36 4.32 4.49 16.58
C PHE A 36 4.11 5.83 15.85
N VAL A 37 3.77 5.77 14.54
CA VAL A 37 3.56 6.98 13.73
C VAL A 37 2.36 7.78 14.26
N TYR A 38 1.26 7.11 14.60
CA TYR A 38 0.07 7.75 15.16
C TYR A 38 0.35 8.45 16.49
N ASP A 39 1.07 7.78 17.40
CA ASP A 39 1.38 8.30 18.73
C ASP A 39 2.38 9.48 18.67
N LYS A 40 3.34 9.43 17.73
CA LYS A 40 4.39 10.46 17.59
C LYS A 40 4.01 11.61 16.67
N CYS A 41 3.06 11.40 15.75
CA CYS A 41 2.59 12.42 14.81
C CYS A 41 1.06 12.34 14.67
N PRO A 42 0.29 12.90 15.61
CA PRO A 42 -1.18 12.89 15.55
C PRO A 42 -1.75 13.54 14.28
N SER A 43 -1.04 14.52 13.70
CA SER A 43 -1.42 15.20 12.46
C SER A 43 -1.13 14.39 11.17
N PHE A 44 -0.54 13.21 11.28
CA PHE A 44 -0.06 12.43 10.11
C PHE A 44 -1.12 12.17 9.04
N LEU A 45 -2.37 12.05 9.44
CA LEU A 45 -3.48 11.81 8.50
C LEU A 45 -3.92 13.07 7.77
N ASP A 46 -3.80 14.22 8.41
CA ASP A 46 -4.19 15.52 7.87
C ASP A 46 -3.02 16.13 7.11
N GLU A 47 -1.97 16.47 7.82
CA GLU A 47 -0.74 17.05 7.26
C GLU A 47 0.49 16.37 7.87
N VAL A 48 1.37 15.86 7.02
CA VAL A 48 2.64 15.27 7.46
C VAL A 48 3.70 16.37 7.49
N PRO A 49 4.26 16.70 8.66
CA PRO A 49 5.37 17.63 8.76
C PRO A 49 6.53 17.24 7.84
N LYS A 50 7.17 18.26 7.24
CA LYS A 50 8.22 18.05 6.23
C LYS A 50 9.39 17.20 6.77
N GLU A 51 9.77 17.43 8.01
CA GLU A 51 10.85 16.71 8.69
C GLU A 51 10.51 15.23 8.80
N ILE A 52 9.32 14.91 9.28
CA ILE A 52 8.83 13.53 9.42
C ILE A 52 8.74 12.84 8.06
N LYS A 53 8.26 13.57 7.05
CA LYS A 53 8.20 13.06 5.68
C LYS A 53 9.59 12.73 5.15
N ASN A 54 10.57 13.59 5.37
CA ASN A 54 11.95 13.37 4.94
C ASN A 54 12.55 12.14 5.62
N GLU A 55 12.40 11.98 6.94
CA GLU A 55 12.88 10.81 7.66
C GLU A 55 12.26 9.51 7.15
N LEU A 56 10.94 9.48 6.93
CA LEU A 56 10.26 8.33 6.32
C LEU A 56 10.81 8.01 4.93
N GLU A 57 11.02 9.04 4.11
CA GLU A 57 11.56 8.89 2.76
C GLU A 57 13.01 8.38 2.76
N GLU A 58 13.84 8.76 3.74
CA GLU A 58 15.16 8.17 3.94
C GLU A 58 15.08 6.68 4.25
N GLY A 59 14.19 6.28 5.15
CA GLY A 59 13.94 4.86 5.45
C GLY A 59 13.48 4.08 4.21
N PHE A 60 12.58 4.64 3.43
CA PHE A 60 12.15 4.05 2.15
C PHE A 60 13.31 3.93 1.15
N ALA A 61 14.20 4.93 1.09
CA ALA A 61 15.34 4.92 0.18
C ALA A 61 16.34 3.83 0.53
N ILE A 62 16.64 3.63 1.82
CA ILE A 62 17.52 2.56 2.28
C ILE A 62 16.94 1.20 1.84
N ARG A 63 15.68 0.95 2.13
CA ARG A 63 15.05 -0.32 1.78
C ARG A 63 14.94 -0.52 0.27
N TRP A 64 14.63 0.54 -0.47
CA TRP A 64 14.55 0.46 -1.93
C TRP A 64 15.90 0.07 -2.55
N GLN A 65 17.01 0.63 -2.04
CA GLN A 65 18.35 0.30 -2.52
C GLN A 65 18.74 -1.16 -2.23
N GLU A 66 18.30 -1.73 -1.11
CA GLU A 66 18.56 -3.15 -0.79
C GLU A 66 17.88 -4.10 -1.78
N ILE A 67 16.66 -3.77 -2.22
CA ILE A 67 15.86 -4.64 -3.12
C ILE A 67 16.05 -4.29 -4.59
N ASN A 68 16.58 -3.12 -4.91
CA ASN A 68 16.86 -2.63 -6.25
C ASN A 68 18.32 -2.20 -6.35
N PRO A 69 19.22 -3.12 -6.61
CA PRO A 69 20.61 -2.78 -6.88
C PRO A 69 20.72 -1.86 -8.10
N ALA A 70 21.89 -1.33 -8.35
CA ALA A 70 22.14 -0.40 -9.45
C ALA A 70 21.57 -0.88 -10.79
N VAL A 71 20.94 0.03 -11.53
CA VAL A 71 20.53 -0.21 -12.91
C VAL A 71 21.77 -0.13 -13.81
N LYS A 72 22.03 -1.19 -14.54
CA LYS A 72 23.13 -1.24 -15.50
C LYS A 72 22.65 -0.75 -16.85
N TYR A 73 23.43 0.11 -17.48
CA TYR A 73 23.21 0.53 -18.85
C TYR A 73 24.52 0.65 -19.62
N THR A 74 24.44 0.35 -20.91
CA THR A 74 25.55 0.51 -21.85
C THR A 74 25.32 1.79 -22.63
N THR A 75 26.34 2.63 -22.78
CA THR A 75 26.31 3.78 -23.66
C THR A 75 27.29 3.54 -24.81
N ASP A 76 27.04 4.19 -25.95
CA ASP A 76 27.96 4.16 -27.11
C ASP A 76 29.32 4.75 -26.79
N TRP A 77 29.48 5.41 -25.66
CA TRP A 77 30.72 6.03 -25.17
C TRP A 77 31.57 5.08 -24.34
N VAL A 78 31.02 3.99 -23.86
CA VAL A 78 31.74 2.99 -23.08
C VAL A 78 32.05 1.85 -24.04
N PRO A 79 33.33 1.62 -24.37
CA PRO A 79 33.74 0.44 -25.10
C PRO A 79 33.15 -0.81 -24.45
N SER A 80 32.66 -1.74 -25.25
CA SER A 80 31.96 -2.97 -24.80
C SER A 80 32.80 -3.83 -23.84
N ASP A 81 34.09 -3.63 -23.82
CA ASP A 81 35.09 -4.27 -22.94
C ASP A 81 35.21 -3.63 -21.55
N LYS A 82 34.69 -2.40 -21.35
CA LYS A 82 34.74 -1.68 -20.06
C LYS A 82 33.51 -1.84 -19.18
N GLY A 83 32.54 -2.58 -19.63
CA GLY A 83 31.37 -2.95 -18.84
C GLY A 83 30.26 -1.90 -18.85
N ASN A 84 29.23 -2.17 -18.08
CA ASN A 84 28.05 -1.33 -17.96
C ASN A 84 28.27 -0.22 -16.92
N ILE A 85 27.70 0.95 -17.16
CA ILE A 85 27.60 2.00 -16.16
C ILE A 85 26.50 1.62 -15.16
N GLU A 86 26.79 1.70 -13.87
CA GLU A 86 25.86 1.40 -12.80
C GLU A 86 25.24 2.69 -12.23
N VAL A 87 23.93 2.81 -12.32
CA VAL A 87 23.18 3.93 -11.73
C VAL A 87 22.47 3.46 -10.47
N THR A 88 23.00 3.90 -9.32
CA THR A 88 22.36 3.71 -8.02
C THR A 88 21.30 4.78 -7.76
N LEU A 89 20.43 4.58 -6.77
CA LEU A 89 19.50 5.62 -6.34
C LEU A 89 20.23 6.87 -5.85
N ALA A 90 21.30 6.71 -5.06
CA ALA A 90 22.10 7.82 -4.56
C ALA A 90 22.68 8.65 -5.71
N PHE A 91 23.23 7.98 -6.75
CA PHE A 91 23.71 8.65 -7.96
C PHE A 91 22.56 9.36 -8.70
N ALA A 92 21.42 8.70 -8.86
CA ALA A 92 20.26 9.30 -9.54
C ALA A 92 19.73 10.55 -8.80
N LEU A 93 19.78 10.57 -7.47
CA LEU A 93 19.30 11.69 -6.64
C LEU A 93 20.34 12.80 -6.45
N SER A 94 21.63 12.57 -6.77
CA SER A 94 22.70 13.58 -6.61
C SER A 94 22.55 14.78 -7.56
N TYR A 95 21.84 14.61 -8.67
CA TYR A 95 21.60 15.70 -9.62
C TYR A 95 20.49 16.64 -9.15
N SER A 96 20.77 17.94 -9.12
CA SER A 96 19.74 18.96 -8.92
C SER A 96 18.70 18.89 -10.05
N GLN A 97 17.55 19.48 -9.84
CA GLN A 97 16.49 19.50 -10.86
C GLN A 97 16.92 20.24 -12.12
N GLN A 98 17.71 21.31 -11.96
CA GLN A 98 18.28 22.07 -13.05
C GLN A 98 19.29 21.25 -13.87
N ALA A 99 20.28 20.64 -13.20
CA ALA A 99 21.29 19.80 -13.84
C ALA A 99 20.64 18.59 -14.55
N PHE A 100 19.63 18.00 -13.94
CA PHE A 100 18.87 16.92 -14.55
C PHE A 100 18.10 17.37 -15.80
N GLY A 101 17.53 18.58 -15.77
CA GLY A 101 16.87 19.16 -16.96
C GLY A 101 17.84 19.43 -18.12
N GLN A 102 19.03 19.95 -17.83
CA GLN A 102 20.07 20.19 -18.82
C GLN A 102 20.58 18.90 -19.46
N MET A 103 20.76 17.86 -18.66
CA MET A 103 21.22 16.53 -19.11
C MET A 103 20.32 15.94 -20.21
N LYS A 104 19.05 16.30 -20.29
CA LYS A 104 18.13 15.83 -21.34
C LYS A 104 18.66 16.13 -22.75
N ASN A 105 19.34 17.26 -22.92
CA ASN A 105 19.88 17.69 -24.22
C ASN A 105 21.34 17.25 -24.40
N GLU A 106 22.12 17.18 -23.30
CA GLU A 106 23.56 16.89 -23.34
C GLU A 106 23.82 15.37 -23.40
N ASP A 107 23.07 14.57 -22.65
CA ASP A 107 23.18 13.11 -22.58
C ASP A 107 21.80 12.47 -22.39
N PRO A 108 21.02 12.31 -23.45
CA PRO A 108 19.66 11.80 -23.38
C PRO A 108 19.59 10.35 -22.86
N VAL A 109 20.62 9.54 -23.10
CA VAL A 109 20.68 8.14 -22.62
C VAL A 109 20.80 8.11 -21.09
N LYS A 110 21.79 8.82 -20.55
CA LYS A 110 21.99 8.97 -19.12
C LYS A 110 20.77 9.59 -18.44
N HIS A 111 20.20 10.64 -19.03
CA HIS A 111 18.95 11.24 -18.55
C HIS A 111 17.83 10.22 -18.46
N SER A 112 17.64 9.38 -19.50
CA SER A 112 16.59 8.36 -19.53
C SER A 112 16.73 7.34 -18.41
N VAL A 113 17.95 6.84 -18.17
CA VAL A 113 18.21 5.85 -17.10
C VAL A 113 18.02 6.46 -15.71
N ILE A 114 18.56 7.66 -15.48
CA ILE A 114 18.36 8.39 -14.21
C ILE A 114 16.87 8.64 -13.98
N LYS A 115 16.12 9.01 -15.02
CA LYS A 115 14.67 9.21 -14.96
C LYS A 115 13.96 7.94 -14.54
N GLN A 116 14.28 6.80 -15.14
CA GLN A 116 13.69 5.50 -14.79
C GLN A 116 13.89 5.17 -13.31
N VAL A 117 15.11 5.35 -12.78
CA VAL A 117 15.41 5.11 -11.36
C VAL A 117 14.61 6.05 -10.46
N ARG A 118 14.57 7.35 -10.79
CA ARG A 118 13.79 8.34 -10.04
C ARG A 118 12.31 8.05 -10.05
N ASP A 119 11.73 7.73 -11.20
CA ASP A 119 10.31 7.46 -11.35
C ASP A 119 9.92 6.17 -10.60
N ALA A 120 10.74 5.12 -10.70
CA ALA A 120 10.53 3.87 -9.98
C ALA A 120 10.57 4.10 -8.45
N PHE A 121 11.54 4.86 -7.95
CA PHE A 121 11.61 5.19 -6.53
C PHE A 121 10.46 6.08 -6.09
N ASN A 122 10.07 7.09 -6.86
CA ASN A 122 8.94 7.96 -6.53
C ASN A 122 7.62 7.18 -6.45
N LYS A 123 7.41 6.25 -7.37
CA LYS A 123 6.25 5.34 -7.33
C LYS A 123 6.28 4.46 -6.08
N TYR A 124 7.42 3.85 -5.78
CA TYR A 124 7.60 3.04 -4.58
C TYR A 124 7.31 3.83 -3.31
N LYS A 125 7.92 5.00 -3.16
CA LYS A 125 7.74 5.92 -2.04
C LYS A 125 6.27 6.31 -1.84
N SER A 126 5.58 6.68 -2.92
CA SER A 126 4.16 7.04 -2.89
C SER A 126 3.29 5.88 -2.42
N ASN A 127 3.55 4.67 -2.89
CA ASN A 127 2.82 3.48 -2.47
C ASN A 127 3.05 3.17 -0.98
N ARG A 128 4.32 3.21 -0.52
CA ARG A 128 4.63 2.96 0.90
C ARG A 128 3.99 3.98 1.83
N LEU A 129 3.98 5.25 1.45
CA LEU A 129 3.32 6.29 2.22
C LEU A 129 1.79 6.10 2.26
N ALA A 130 1.18 5.69 1.15
CA ALA A 130 -0.25 5.38 1.10
C ALA A 130 -0.61 4.18 1.99
N ASP A 131 0.20 3.11 1.95
CA ASP A 131 0.03 1.93 2.80
C ASP A 131 0.12 2.32 4.28
N LEU A 132 1.13 3.12 4.65
CA LEU A 132 1.32 3.60 6.02
C LEU A 132 0.15 4.48 6.47
N ARG A 133 -0.32 5.41 5.64
CA ARG A 133 -1.51 6.23 5.93
C ARG A 133 -2.76 5.36 6.16
N THR A 134 -2.94 4.32 5.36
CA THR A 134 -4.05 3.38 5.53
C THR A 134 -3.96 2.64 6.86
N ALA A 135 -2.77 2.19 7.24
CA ALA A 135 -2.53 1.53 8.52
C ALA A 135 -2.75 2.48 9.71
N VAL A 136 -2.22 3.72 9.65
CA VAL A 136 -2.43 4.74 10.68
C VAL A 136 -3.91 5.09 10.82
N ARG A 137 -4.66 5.18 9.70
CA ARG A 137 -6.11 5.43 9.74
C ARG A 137 -6.87 4.31 10.46
N ARG A 138 -6.44 3.06 10.30
CA ARG A 138 -7.03 1.93 11.05
C ARG A 138 -6.81 2.11 12.55
N ILE A 139 -5.59 2.45 12.97
CA ILE A 139 -5.26 2.74 14.39
C ILE A 139 -6.10 3.92 14.91
N ALA A 140 -6.17 5.02 14.17
CA ALA A 140 -6.95 6.20 14.56
C ALA A 140 -8.45 5.90 14.73
N ASN A 141 -8.95 4.88 14.06
CA ASN A 141 -10.34 4.44 14.13
C ASN A 141 -10.57 3.28 15.11
N GLU A 142 -9.49 2.70 15.68
CA GLU A 142 -9.63 1.70 16.73
C GLU A 142 -10.42 2.26 17.91
N GLY A 143 -11.43 1.55 18.34
CA GLY A 143 -12.30 1.96 19.45
C GLY A 143 -13.31 3.07 19.15
N LYS A 144 -13.27 3.71 17.95
CA LYS A 144 -14.26 4.74 17.59
C LYS A 144 -15.58 4.15 17.10
N THR A 145 -15.55 2.92 16.61
CA THR A 145 -16.77 2.24 16.16
C THR A 145 -17.43 1.58 17.35
N THR A 146 -18.52 2.15 17.83
CA THR A 146 -19.34 1.50 18.88
C THR A 146 -19.90 0.19 18.35
N THR A 147 -20.16 -0.78 19.22
CA THR A 147 -20.81 -2.06 18.86
C THR A 147 -22.09 -1.83 18.07
N ARG A 148 -22.84 -0.77 18.41
CA ARG A 148 -24.05 -0.36 17.69
C ARG A 148 -23.77 0.14 16.27
N GLN A 149 -22.65 0.85 16.03
CA GLN A 149 -22.27 1.30 14.68
C GLN A 149 -21.78 0.14 13.83
N GLN A 150 -21.01 -0.80 14.42
CA GLN A 150 -20.59 -2.03 13.76
C GLN A 150 -21.79 -2.88 13.35
N ALA A 151 -22.77 -3.04 14.25
CA ALA A 151 -24.01 -3.73 13.95
C ALA A 151 -24.78 -3.06 12.81
N LYS A 152 -24.92 -1.72 12.82
CA LYS A 152 -25.58 -0.99 11.73
C LYS A 152 -24.85 -1.13 10.38
N GLN A 153 -23.52 -1.10 10.37
CA GLN A 153 -22.74 -1.31 9.15
C GLN A 153 -22.88 -2.75 8.64
N PHE A 154 -22.92 -3.72 9.54
CA PHE A 154 -23.14 -5.12 9.19
C PHE A 154 -24.53 -5.34 8.60
N VAL A 155 -25.56 -4.73 9.19
CA VAL A 155 -26.95 -4.78 8.68
C VAL A 155 -27.01 -4.19 7.27
N ALA A 156 -26.47 -2.99 7.07
CA ALA A 156 -26.46 -2.34 5.77
C ALA A 156 -25.73 -3.18 4.70
N TRP A 157 -24.62 -3.81 5.08
CA TRP A 157 -23.89 -4.73 4.20
C TRP A 157 -24.71 -5.98 3.87
N LEU A 158 -25.39 -6.55 4.86
CA LEU A 158 -26.30 -7.69 4.65
C LEU A 158 -27.44 -7.33 3.70
N ASP A 159 -28.07 -6.18 3.90
CA ASP A 159 -29.15 -5.69 3.06
C ASP A 159 -28.73 -5.53 1.60
N ASP A 160 -27.59 -4.86 1.37
CA ASP A 160 -27.03 -4.69 0.03
C ASP A 160 -26.69 -6.04 -0.63
N THR A 161 -26.13 -6.97 0.16
CA THR A 161 -25.80 -8.31 -0.31
C THR A 161 -27.07 -9.08 -0.72
N PHE A 162 -28.11 -9.04 0.11
CA PHE A 162 -29.39 -9.71 -0.18
C PHE A 162 -30.10 -9.09 -1.38
N ASP A 163 -30.07 -7.77 -1.52
CA ASP A 163 -30.67 -7.09 -2.67
C ASP A 163 -29.94 -7.45 -3.97
N THR A 164 -28.61 -7.56 -3.91
CA THR A 164 -27.82 -8.05 -5.04
C THR A 164 -28.18 -9.49 -5.42
N MET A 165 -28.32 -10.38 -4.43
CA MET A 165 -28.72 -11.77 -4.67
C MET A 165 -30.14 -11.85 -5.24
N LYS A 166 -31.09 -11.08 -4.71
CA LYS A 166 -32.47 -11.00 -5.23
C LYS A 166 -32.50 -10.50 -6.68
N ALA A 167 -31.71 -9.47 -7.02
CA ALA A 167 -31.64 -8.95 -8.37
C ALA A 167 -31.13 -10.03 -9.36
N ARG A 168 -30.13 -10.82 -8.96
CA ARG A 168 -29.60 -11.94 -9.77
C ARG A 168 -30.65 -13.01 -9.98
N CYS A 169 -31.34 -13.47 -8.91
CA CYS A 169 -32.42 -14.46 -9.01
C CYS A 169 -33.57 -13.96 -9.90
N LYS A 170 -33.93 -12.66 -9.79
CA LYS A 170 -34.97 -12.05 -10.63
C LYS A 170 -34.54 -12.04 -12.11
N THR A 171 -33.29 -11.75 -12.39
CA THR A 171 -32.72 -11.74 -13.77
C THR A 171 -32.72 -13.16 -14.35
N ALA A 172 -32.29 -14.16 -13.57
CA ALA A 172 -32.29 -15.56 -13.99
C ALA A 172 -33.75 -16.05 -14.25
N SER A 173 -34.70 -15.74 -13.36
CA SER A 173 -36.10 -16.06 -13.56
C SER A 173 -36.68 -15.43 -14.84
N ALA A 174 -36.34 -14.17 -15.12
CA ALA A 174 -36.82 -13.48 -16.31
C ALA A 174 -36.26 -14.08 -17.62
N ARG A 175 -35.12 -14.75 -17.56
CA ARG A 175 -34.50 -15.48 -18.68
C ARG A 175 -34.99 -16.92 -18.82
N GLY A 176 -35.75 -17.43 -17.86
CA GLY A 176 -36.13 -18.82 -17.80
C GLY A 176 -35.02 -19.76 -17.29
N ASP A 177 -33.89 -19.19 -16.79
CA ASP A 177 -32.72 -19.94 -16.34
C ASP A 177 -32.82 -20.35 -14.86
N ALA A 178 -33.78 -19.74 -14.10
CA ALA A 178 -33.92 -20.02 -12.67
C ALA A 178 -34.68 -21.34 -12.44
N ASP A 179 -34.09 -22.19 -11.61
CA ASP A 179 -34.75 -23.39 -11.13
C ASP A 179 -35.61 -23.11 -9.86
N ALA A 180 -36.28 -24.15 -9.38
CA ALA A 180 -37.13 -24.06 -8.18
C ALA A 180 -36.31 -23.71 -6.92
N SER A 181 -34.99 -24.00 -6.88
CA SER A 181 -34.14 -23.68 -5.74
C SER A 181 -33.80 -22.19 -5.67
N GLU A 182 -33.58 -21.51 -6.81
CA GLU A 182 -33.38 -20.06 -6.84
C GLU A 182 -34.62 -19.29 -6.40
N VAL A 183 -35.80 -19.74 -6.80
CA VAL A 183 -37.06 -19.14 -6.35
C VAL A 183 -37.23 -19.30 -4.83
N LYS A 184 -36.94 -20.50 -4.30
CA LYS A 184 -36.98 -20.77 -2.84
C LYS A 184 -35.97 -19.92 -2.09
N LEU A 185 -34.76 -19.76 -2.62
CA LEU A 185 -33.75 -18.91 -2.01
C LEU A 185 -34.21 -17.46 -1.89
N ARG A 186 -34.83 -16.89 -2.94
CA ARG A 186 -35.41 -15.55 -2.90
C ARG A 186 -36.45 -15.39 -1.81
N VAL A 187 -37.36 -16.36 -1.68
CA VAL A 187 -38.36 -16.35 -0.63
C VAL A 187 -37.74 -16.45 0.76
N ALA A 188 -36.70 -17.28 0.93
CA ALA A 188 -35.99 -17.42 2.19
C ALA A 188 -35.26 -16.12 2.58
N ILE A 189 -34.64 -15.42 1.62
CA ILE A 189 -33.97 -14.11 1.84
C ILE A 189 -35.00 -13.07 2.30
N ASP A 190 -36.17 -13.01 1.67
CA ASP A 190 -37.24 -12.08 2.04
C ASP A 190 -37.80 -12.38 3.44
N ALA A 191 -37.93 -13.65 3.79
CA ALA A 191 -38.37 -14.08 5.13
C ALA A 191 -37.31 -13.71 6.19
N PHE A 192 -36.02 -13.93 5.90
CA PHE A 192 -34.92 -13.57 6.78
C PHE A 192 -34.84 -12.05 7.00
N LYS A 193 -34.94 -11.25 5.94
CA LYS A 193 -34.95 -9.78 6.07
C LYS A 193 -36.08 -9.30 6.95
N ARG A 194 -37.28 -9.85 6.76
CA ARG A 194 -38.45 -9.49 7.60
C ARG A 194 -38.24 -9.84 9.06
N ALA A 195 -37.74 -11.04 9.36
CA ALA A 195 -37.46 -11.46 10.72
C ALA A 195 -36.36 -10.61 11.39
N TYR A 196 -35.34 -10.23 10.62
CA TYR A 196 -34.21 -9.46 11.12
C TYR A 196 -34.54 -7.98 11.38
N HIS A 197 -35.49 -7.39 10.65
CA HIS A 197 -35.93 -6.01 10.83
C HIS A 197 -37.18 -5.90 11.74
N ALA A 198 -37.73 -7.02 12.21
CA ALA A 198 -38.88 -7.03 13.10
C ALA A 198 -38.57 -6.84 14.59
N GLU A 199 -37.24 -6.76 14.94
CA GLU A 199 -36.73 -6.41 16.28
C GLU A 199 -36.37 -4.89 16.35
#